data_250b6cc4ce5457b8a96e8fcf5d7d33a8
#
_entry.id   250b6cc4ce5457b8a96e8fcf5d7d33a8
#
_cell.length_a   1.000
_cell.length_b   1.000
_cell.length_c   1.000
_cell.angle_alpha   90.00
_cell.angle_beta   90.00
_cell.angle_gamma   90.00
#
_symmetry.space_group_name_H-M   'P 1'
#
loop_
_entity.id
_entity.type
_entity.pdbx_description
1 polymer ?
#
loop_
_entity_poly.entity_id
_entity_poly.type
_entity_poly.pdbx_seq_one_letter_code
_entity_poly.pdbx_strand_id
1 'polypeptide(L)'
;MSRVFDNNIEATELMLRIILGRNINVISVIGQDEIKSHEVGGRNITLDVHAIDVNGDEIDIEVQGNSAGAHIRRARYHSSMVDSKMLDEGQEFRQLKDSYIIFIYKHDKFRKGLPVYHIDRYIRETEELFDDGSHIIYVNGNYKGNDEIGQLMNDFRQTDSDKIHYAALAKGVKHFKDTEKGA
;
A
#
# COMPACT_ATOMS: atom_id res chain seq x y z
N MET A 1 8.65 -7.30 6.42
CA MET A 1 7.24 -7.47 5.97
C MET A 1 7.10 -7.39 4.45
N SER A 2 7.69 -6.40 3.76
CA SER A 2 7.63 -6.26 2.28
C SER A 2 7.99 -7.53 1.51
N ARG A 3 9.02 -8.25 1.93
CA ARG A 3 9.45 -9.51 1.29
C ARG A 3 8.41 -10.64 1.34
N VAL A 4 7.47 -10.60 2.27
CA VAL A 4 6.35 -11.57 2.37
C VAL A 4 5.39 -11.42 1.19
N PHE A 5 5.32 -10.21 0.63
CA PHE A 5 4.43 -9.86 -0.48
C PHE A 5 5.11 -9.94 -1.86
N ASP A 6 6.44 -10.06 -1.91
CA ASP A 6 7.15 -10.13 -3.19
C ASP A 6 6.70 -11.34 -3.99
N ASN A 7 6.18 -11.09 -5.22
CA ASN A 7 5.54 -12.08 -6.09
C ASN A 7 4.36 -12.86 -5.45
N ASN A 8 3.81 -12.37 -4.34
CA ASN A 8 2.70 -13.03 -3.63
C ASN A 8 1.37 -12.33 -3.94
N ILE A 9 0.79 -12.65 -5.08
CA ILE A 9 -0.49 -12.09 -5.53
C ILE A 9 -1.61 -12.40 -4.54
N GLU A 10 -1.72 -13.65 -4.07
CA GLU A 10 -2.79 -14.09 -3.15
C GLU A 10 -2.82 -13.26 -1.86
N ALA A 11 -1.67 -13.06 -1.21
CA ALA A 11 -1.58 -12.26 0.01
C ALA A 11 -1.85 -10.77 -0.25
N THR A 12 -1.41 -10.25 -1.39
CA THR A 12 -1.64 -8.86 -1.78
C THR A 12 -3.12 -8.60 -2.06
N GLU A 13 -3.79 -9.45 -2.81
CA GLU A 13 -5.24 -9.35 -3.08
C GLU A 13 -6.06 -9.43 -1.80
N LEU A 14 -5.72 -10.36 -0.89
CA LEU A 14 -6.37 -10.47 0.41
C LEU A 14 -6.25 -9.17 1.21
N MET A 15 -5.07 -8.64 1.32
CA MET A 15 -4.80 -7.39 2.07
C MET A 15 -5.55 -6.21 1.45
N LEU A 16 -5.51 -6.06 0.13
CA LEU A 16 -6.21 -4.99 -0.59
C LEU A 16 -7.73 -5.11 -0.45
N ARG A 17 -8.27 -6.33 -0.54
CA ARG A 17 -9.70 -6.56 -0.31
C ARG A 17 -10.14 -6.11 1.07
N ILE A 18 -9.37 -6.42 2.09
CA ILE A 18 -9.68 -6.04 3.47
C ILE A 18 -9.59 -4.52 3.66
N ILE A 19 -8.53 -3.89 3.16
CA ILE A 19 -8.29 -2.45 3.35
C ILE A 19 -9.26 -1.60 2.51
N LEU A 20 -9.46 -1.97 1.25
CA LEU A 20 -10.29 -1.21 0.30
C LEU A 20 -11.77 -1.59 0.33
N GLY A 21 -12.13 -2.69 0.99
CA GLY A 21 -13.52 -3.16 1.09
C GLY A 21 -14.11 -3.67 -0.23
N ARG A 22 -13.30 -3.97 -1.24
CA ARG A 22 -13.70 -4.51 -2.54
C ARG A 22 -12.66 -5.48 -3.09
N ASN A 23 -13.07 -6.36 -3.98
CA ASN A 23 -12.13 -7.27 -4.65
C ASN A 23 -11.23 -6.50 -5.62
N ILE A 24 -9.95 -6.80 -5.58
CA ILE A 24 -8.93 -6.28 -6.48
C ILE A 24 -8.27 -7.49 -7.16
N ASN A 25 -8.23 -7.50 -8.46
CA ASN A 25 -7.55 -8.54 -9.24
C ASN A 25 -6.16 -8.02 -9.61
N VAL A 26 -5.14 -8.51 -8.91
CA VAL A 26 -3.75 -8.09 -9.08
C VAL A 26 -3.08 -8.94 -10.16
N ILE A 27 -2.35 -8.30 -11.07
CA ILE A 27 -1.59 -8.97 -12.13
C ILE A 27 -0.08 -8.97 -11.87
N SER A 28 0.41 -8.06 -11.04
CA SER A 28 1.85 -7.93 -10.74
C SER A 28 2.05 -7.43 -9.31
N VAL A 29 3.02 -8.03 -8.62
CA VAL A 29 3.48 -7.59 -7.29
C VAL A 29 5.01 -7.62 -7.27
N ILE A 30 5.63 -6.49 -6.97
CA ILE A 30 7.07 -6.33 -6.84
C ILE A 30 7.37 -5.76 -5.46
N GLY A 31 8.20 -6.46 -4.68
CA GLY A 31 8.74 -5.96 -3.41
C GLY A 31 9.96 -5.08 -3.64
N GLN A 32 10.08 -3.97 -2.90
CA GLN A 32 11.23 -3.05 -2.96
C GLN A 32 11.47 -2.50 -4.38
N ASP A 33 10.42 -2.04 -5.05
CA ASP A 33 10.50 -1.45 -6.40
C ASP A 33 11.00 0.00 -6.34
N GLU A 34 12.14 0.27 -6.98
CA GLU A 34 12.73 1.61 -7.02
C GLU A 34 12.15 2.44 -8.17
N ILE A 35 11.58 3.60 -7.85
CA ILE A 35 11.20 4.62 -8.84
C ILE A 35 12.24 5.74 -8.79
N LYS A 36 12.95 5.90 -9.92
CA LYS A 36 13.96 6.96 -10.08
C LYS A 36 13.31 8.28 -10.46
N SER A 37 13.84 9.35 -9.89
CA SER A 37 13.49 10.71 -10.33
C SER A 37 13.98 10.95 -11.76
N HIS A 38 13.18 11.65 -12.55
CA HIS A 38 13.59 12.10 -13.89
C HIS A 38 14.61 13.26 -13.84
N GLU A 39 14.69 13.94 -12.70
CA GLU A 39 15.62 15.05 -12.49
C GLU A 39 16.98 14.54 -12.00
N VAL A 40 18.06 15.11 -12.55
CA VAL A 40 19.43 14.84 -12.07
C VAL A 40 19.56 15.33 -10.62
N GLY A 41 19.92 14.42 -9.71
CA GLY A 41 19.97 14.73 -8.28
C GLY A 41 18.61 14.79 -7.58
N GLY A 42 17.53 14.47 -8.29
CA GLY A 42 16.20 14.33 -7.72
C GLY A 42 16.09 13.13 -6.76
N ARG A 43 15.09 13.17 -5.89
CA ARG A 43 14.91 12.15 -4.87
C ARG A 43 14.21 10.91 -5.45
N ASN A 44 14.89 9.79 -5.46
CA ASN A 44 14.30 8.48 -5.72
C ASN A 44 13.41 8.04 -4.55
N ILE A 45 12.48 7.14 -4.83
CA ILE A 45 11.72 6.42 -3.81
C ILE A 45 11.84 4.92 -4.04
N THR A 46 11.68 4.16 -2.97
CA THR A 46 11.51 2.71 -3.04
C THR A 46 10.15 2.37 -2.46
N LEU A 47 9.32 1.72 -3.28
CA LEU A 47 8.02 1.22 -2.84
C LEU A 47 8.22 -0.11 -2.11
N ASP A 48 7.68 -0.23 -0.90
CA ASP A 48 7.81 -1.46 -0.11
C ASP A 48 7.12 -2.63 -0.82
N VAL A 49 5.91 -2.40 -1.32
CA VAL A 49 5.15 -3.34 -2.15
C VAL A 49 4.46 -2.55 -3.25
N HIS A 50 4.82 -2.83 -4.50
CA HIS A 50 4.21 -2.23 -5.68
C HIS A 50 3.33 -3.26 -6.38
N ALA A 51 2.04 -3.01 -6.47
CA ALA A 51 1.09 -3.87 -7.17
C ALA A 51 0.44 -3.13 -8.33
N ILE A 52 0.10 -3.88 -9.37
CA ILE A 52 -0.68 -3.40 -10.51
C ILE A 52 -1.86 -4.33 -10.69
N ASP A 53 -3.06 -3.77 -10.83
CA ASP A 53 -4.28 -4.55 -11.05
C ASP A 53 -4.61 -4.73 -12.54
N VAL A 54 -5.67 -5.50 -12.81
CA VAL A 54 -6.12 -5.79 -14.20
C VAL A 54 -6.57 -4.55 -14.97
N ASN A 55 -6.90 -3.45 -14.30
CA ASN A 55 -7.29 -2.17 -14.93
C ASN A 55 -6.06 -1.29 -15.23
N GLY A 56 -4.90 -1.67 -14.72
CA GLY A 56 -3.67 -0.88 -14.78
C GLY A 56 -3.56 0.13 -13.63
N ASP A 57 -4.43 0.07 -12.64
CA ASP A 57 -4.33 0.89 -11.43
C ASP A 57 -3.07 0.50 -10.65
N GLU A 58 -2.34 1.49 -10.17
CA GLU A 58 -1.09 1.28 -9.44
C GLU A 58 -1.28 1.46 -7.94
N ILE A 59 -0.74 0.53 -7.17
CA ILE A 59 -0.92 0.45 -5.73
C ILE A 59 0.44 0.37 -5.05
N ASP A 60 0.73 1.35 -4.22
CA ASP A 60 1.90 1.38 -3.34
C ASP A 60 1.46 1.07 -1.91
N ILE A 61 2.07 0.06 -1.30
CA ILE A 61 1.79 -0.31 0.09
C ILE A 61 3.07 -0.17 0.90
N GLU A 62 3.03 0.76 1.85
CA GLU A 62 4.13 1.10 2.74
C GLU A 62 3.85 0.65 4.18
N VAL A 63 4.75 -0.13 4.76
CA VAL A 63 4.65 -0.57 6.16
C VAL A 63 5.64 0.23 7.01
N GLN A 64 5.14 1.15 7.82
CA GLN A 64 5.97 2.14 8.52
C GLN A 64 5.89 2.01 10.05
N GLY A 65 7.05 1.85 10.68
CA GLY A 65 7.19 1.75 12.14
C GLY A 65 7.33 3.10 12.87
N ASN A 66 7.70 4.17 12.17
CA ASN A 66 7.96 5.47 12.76
C ASN A 66 7.19 6.61 12.07
N SER A 67 7.09 7.76 12.75
CA SER A 67 6.31 8.90 12.28
C SER A 67 6.91 9.59 11.05
N ALA A 68 8.22 9.58 10.89
CA ALA A 68 8.91 10.16 9.73
C ALA A 68 8.60 9.36 8.46
N GLY A 69 8.62 8.03 8.54
CA GLY A 69 8.22 7.14 7.45
C GLY A 69 6.75 7.30 7.06
N ALA A 70 5.85 7.54 8.02
CA ALA A 70 4.41 7.74 7.79
C ALA A 70 4.01 9.21 7.60
N HIS A 71 4.95 10.10 7.25
CA HIS A 71 4.67 11.53 7.12
C HIS A 71 3.75 11.81 5.91
N ILE A 72 2.73 12.67 6.09
CA ILE A 72 1.71 12.97 5.07
C ILE A 72 2.29 13.53 3.77
N ARG A 73 3.38 14.31 3.83
CA ARG A 73 4.08 14.81 2.63
C ARG A 73 4.83 13.71 1.90
N ARG A 74 5.28 12.66 2.59
CA ARG A 74 5.86 11.48 1.96
C ARG A 74 4.80 10.75 1.13
N ALA A 75 3.59 10.57 1.66
CA ALA A 75 2.49 9.97 0.92
C ALA A 75 2.17 10.77 -0.35
N ARG A 76 2.11 12.10 -0.27
CA ARG A 76 1.93 12.97 -1.44
C ARG A 76 3.07 12.81 -2.45
N TYR A 77 4.33 12.73 -1.99
CA TYR A 77 5.48 12.57 -2.87
C TYR A 77 5.46 11.21 -3.59
N HIS A 78 5.15 10.13 -2.87
CA HIS A 78 4.96 8.79 -3.46
C HIS A 78 3.87 8.81 -4.53
N SER A 79 2.71 9.44 -4.26
CA SER A 79 1.64 9.60 -5.25
C SER A 79 2.14 10.27 -6.53
N SER A 80 2.87 11.39 -6.41
CA SER A 80 3.42 12.11 -7.57
C SER A 80 4.43 11.28 -8.36
N MET A 81 5.26 10.49 -7.69
CA MET A 81 6.26 9.64 -8.34
C MET A 81 5.61 8.46 -9.07
N VAL A 82 4.58 7.86 -8.48
CA VAL A 82 3.80 6.79 -9.12
C VAL A 82 3.09 7.34 -10.35
N ASP A 83 2.41 8.48 -10.23
CA ASP A 83 1.73 9.14 -11.37
C ASP A 83 2.71 9.46 -12.50
N SER A 84 3.88 10.00 -12.18
CA SER A 84 4.88 10.35 -13.20
C SER A 84 5.47 9.14 -13.93
N LYS A 85 5.43 7.96 -13.31
CA LYS A 85 5.84 6.68 -13.93
C LYS A 85 4.77 6.10 -14.85
N MET A 86 3.49 6.41 -14.63
CA MET A 86 2.38 5.83 -15.40
C MET A 86 2.28 6.33 -16.83
N LEU A 87 2.75 7.55 -17.11
CA LEU A 87 2.65 8.19 -18.43
C LEU A 87 4.01 8.39 -19.04
N ASP A 88 4.15 7.98 -20.30
CA ASP A 88 5.29 8.28 -21.14
C ASP A 88 5.09 9.61 -21.89
N GLU A 89 6.19 10.15 -22.45
CA GLU A 89 6.14 11.35 -23.28
C GLU A 89 5.17 11.16 -24.45
N GLY A 90 4.29 12.13 -24.64
CA GLY A 90 3.28 12.13 -25.71
C GLY A 90 1.98 11.40 -25.38
N GLN A 91 1.88 10.72 -24.24
CA GLN A 91 0.61 10.16 -23.78
C GLN A 91 -0.31 11.24 -23.23
N GLU A 92 -1.63 11.03 -23.40
CA GLU A 92 -2.63 11.99 -22.93
C GLU A 92 -2.91 11.79 -21.43
N PHE A 93 -3.11 12.87 -20.66
CA PHE A 93 -3.40 12.82 -19.22
C PHE A 93 -4.62 11.98 -18.87
N ARG A 94 -5.62 11.89 -19.74
CA ARG A 94 -6.79 11.02 -19.54
C ARG A 94 -6.47 9.52 -19.51
N GLN A 95 -5.26 9.11 -19.92
CA GLN A 95 -4.78 7.73 -19.86
C GLN A 95 -4.19 7.37 -18.48
N LEU A 96 -3.97 8.38 -17.62
CA LEU A 96 -3.54 8.15 -16.25
C LEU A 96 -4.55 7.25 -15.52
N LYS A 97 -4.05 6.20 -14.91
CA LYS A 97 -4.85 5.26 -14.13
C LYS A 97 -4.98 5.73 -12.68
N ASP A 98 -5.88 5.11 -11.94
CA ASP A 98 -5.99 5.39 -10.51
C ASP A 98 -4.72 4.95 -9.78
N SER A 99 -4.35 5.72 -8.76
CA SER A 99 -3.24 5.40 -7.86
C SER A 99 -3.70 5.32 -6.41
N TYR A 100 -3.22 4.29 -5.71
CA TYR A 100 -3.53 4.05 -4.31
C TYR A 100 -2.23 4.01 -3.52
N ILE A 101 -2.01 4.99 -2.66
CA ILE A 101 -0.86 5.06 -1.77
C ILE A 101 -1.32 4.69 -0.36
N ILE A 102 -0.99 3.48 0.07
CA ILE A 102 -1.48 2.89 1.31
C ILE A 102 -0.34 2.84 2.33
N PHE A 103 -0.48 3.57 3.41
CA PHE A 103 0.43 3.52 4.55
C PHE A 103 -0.18 2.70 5.69
N ILE A 104 0.42 1.56 5.98
CA ILE A 104 0.13 0.80 7.20
C ILE A 104 1.10 1.28 8.26
N TYR A 105 0.63 2.18 9.12
CA TYR A 105 1.45 2.78 10.16
C TYR A 105 1.22 2.10 11.50
N LYS A 106 2.31 1.81 12.22
CA LYS A 106 2.30 1.12 13.51
C LYS A 106 1.34 1.73 14.54
N HIS A 107 1.11 3.05 14.47
CA HIS A 107 0.23 3.79 15.38
C HIS A 107 -0.97 4.36 14.62
N ASP A 108 -1.93 4.92 15.36
CA ASP A 108 -3.03 5.70 14.77
C ASP A 108 -2.54 7.08 14.33
N LYS A 109 -2.39 7.29 13.04
CA LYS A 109 -1.84 8.54 12.46
C LYS A 109 -2.62 9.77 12.88
N PHE A 110 -3.94 9.66 12.91
CA PHE A 110 -4.85 10.80 13.15
C PHE A 110 -5.48 10.77 14.55
N ARG A 111 -5.20 9.74 15.36
CA ARG A 111 -5.66 9.61 16.75
C ARG A 111 -7.18 9.69 16.93
N LYS A 112 -7.93 9.14 15.98
CA LYS A 112 -9.41 9.09 16.02
C LYS A 112 -9.97 7.70 16.31
N GLY A 113 -9.08 6.70 16.48
CA GLY A 113 -9.46 5.33 16.80
C GLY A 113 -10.07 4.55 15.63
N LEU A 114 -10.07 5.09 14.42
CA LEU A 114 -10.61 4.41 13.25
C LEU A 114 -9.61 3.40 12.68
N PRO A 115 -10.08 2.31 12.05
CA PRO A 115 -9.21 1.31 11.45
C PRO A 115 -8.49 1.83 10.19
N VAL A 116 -9.17 2.62 9.37
CA VAL A 116 -8.69 3.14 8.08
C VAL A 116 -9.15 4.57 7.89
N TYR A 117 -8.29 5.36 7.27
CA TYR A 117 -8.55 6.75 6.89
C TYR A 117 -8.34 6.89 5.39
N HIS A 118 -9.36 7.35 4.68
CA HIS A 118 -9.31 7.64 3.26
C HIS A 118 -9.13 9.14 3.05
N ILE A 119 -8.13 9.51 2.27
CA ILE A 119 -7.77 10.90 1.98
C ILE A 119 -7.94 11.11 0.48
N ASP A 120 -8.97 11.86 0.12
CA ASP A 120 -9.29 12.25 -1.24
C ASP A 120 -9.34 13.78 -1.36
N ARG A 121 -9.29 14.29 -2.58
CA ARG A 121 -9.43 15.72 -2.84
C ARG A 121 -10.89 16.10 -2.99
N TYR A 122 -11.24 17.26 -2.46
CA TYR A 122 -12.59 17.84 -2.50
C TYR A 122 -12.58 19.21 -3.16
N ILE A 123 -13.64 19.50 -3.90
CA ILE A 123 -13.99 20.84 -4.35
C ILE A 123 -14.62 21.55 -3.15
N ARG A 124 -13.91 22.51 -2.56
CA ARG A 124 -14.33 23.14 -1.29
C ARG A 124 -15.66 23.85 -1.36
N GLU A 125 -15.96 24.45 -2.50
CA GLU A 125 -17.16 25.28 -2.73
C GLU A 125 -18.43 24.44 -2.85
N THR A 126 -18.34 23.21 -3.32
CA THR A 126 -19.49 22.30 -3.54
C THR A 126 -19.50 21.11 -2.57
N GLU A 127 -18.42 20.90 -1.81
CA GLU A 127 -18.21 19.74 -0.92
C GLU A 127 -18.27 18.38 -1.65
N GLU A 128 -18.04 18.40 -2.95
CA GLU A 128 -18.00 17.20 -3.80
C GLU A 128 -16.57 16.68 -3.95
N LEU A 129 -16.44 15.37 -4.18
CA LEU A 129 -15.16 14.76 -4.53
C LEU A 129 -14.63 15.35 -5.83
N PHE A 130 -13.34 15.67 -5.88
CA PHE A 130 -12.66 16.05 -7.12
C PHE A 130 -12.53 14.86 -8.09
N ASP A 131 -12.49 13.65 -7.54
CA ASP A 131 -12.53 12.36 -8.25
C ASP A 131 -11.46 12.25 -9.36
N ASP A 132 -10.24 12.60 -9.01
CA ASP A 132 -9.09 12.61 -9.94
C ASP A 132 -8.36 11.26 -10.01
N GLY A 133 -8.85 10.23 -9.32
CA GLY A 133 -8.26 8.88 -9.29
C GLY A 133 -7.02 8.74 -8.40
N SER A 134 -6.65 9.77 -7.65
CA SER A 134 -5.51 9.72 -6.71
C SER A 134 -6.01 9.54 -5.28
N HIS A 135 -5.63 8.41 -4.66
CA HIS A 135 -6.10 8.01 -3.33
C HIS A 135 -4.92 7.80 -2.39
N ILE A 136 -4.99 8.40 -1.19
CA ILE A 136 -4.06 8.13 -0.10
C ILE A 136 -4.85 7.49 1.03
N ILE A 137 -4.32 6.40 1.59
CA ILE A 137 -5.00 5.62 2.63
C ILE A 137 -4.02 5.39 3.78
N TYR A 138 -4.47 5.69 5.00
CA TYR A 138 -3.74 5.34 6.21
C TYR A 138 -4.48 4.25 6.96
N VAL A 139 -3.77 3.15 7.24
CA VAL A 139 -4.27 2.05 8.07
C VAL A 139 -3.67 2.17 9.46
N ASN A 140 -4.52 2.12 10.46
CA ASN A 140 -4.12 2.15 11.86
C ASN A 140 -3.56 0.79 12.30
N GLY A 141 -2.24 0.65 12.32
CA GLY A 141 -1.57 -0.61 12.72
C GLY A 141 -1.76 -0.98 14.18
N ASN A 142 -2.26 -0.07 15.02
CA ASN A 142 -2.59 -0.33 16.41
C ASN A 142 -4.08 -0.70 16.62
N TYR A 143 -4.86 -0.74 15.55
CA TYR A 143 -6.27 -1.12 15.63
C TYR A 143 -6.43 -2.57 16.10
N LYS A 144 -7.36 -2.77 17.06
CA LYS A 144 -7.62 -4.06 17.71
C LYS A 144 -9.10 -4.44 17.66
N GLY A 145 -9.82 -3.95 16.64
CA GLY A 145 -11.22 -4.28 16.44
C GLY A 145 -11.44 -5.76 16.11
N ASN A 146 -12.67 -6.20 16.31
CA ASN A 146 -13.07 -7.61 16.12
C ASN A 146 -13.62 -7.82 14.69
N ASP A 147 -12.92 -7.25 13.71
CA ASP A 147 -13.23 -7.28 12.28
C ASP A 147 -12.02 -7.72 11.44
N GLU A 148 -12.18 -7.81 10.13
CA GLU A 148 -11.12 -8.27 9.23
C GLU A 148 -9.86 -7.40 9.30
N ILE A 149 -9.99 -6.07 9.48
CA ILE A 149 -8.84 -5.16 9.61
C ILE A 149 -8.12 -5.41 10.93
N GLY A 150 -8.86 -5.57 12.03
CA GLY A 150 -8.28 -5.92 13.33
C GLY A 150 -7.52 -7.25 13.29
N GLN A 151 -8.06 -8.24 12.60
CA GLN A 151 -7.41 -9.52 12.41
C GLN A 151 -6.15 -9.39 11.52
N LEU A 152 -6.22 -8.65 10.43
CA LEU A 152 -5.07 -8.36 9.55
C LEU A 152 -3.95 -7.65 10.32
N MET A 153 -4.28 -6.65 11.13
CA MET A 153 -3.28 -5.94 11.95
C MET A 153 -2.72 -6.84 13.05
N ASN A 154 -3.50 -7.76 13.60
CA ASN A 154 -2.98 -8.77 14.50
C ASN A 154 -1.98 -9.69 13.81
N ASP A 155 -2.27 -10.16 12.60
CA ASP A 155 -1.37 -10.99 11.81
C ASP A 155 -0.05 -10.27 11.49
N PHE A 156 -0.10 -8.98 11.17
CA PHE A 156 1.10 -8.17 10.92
C PHE A 156 2.03 -8.05 12.13
N ARG A 157 1.52 -8.24 13.34
CA ARG A 157 2.32 -8.26 14.59
C ARG A 157 2.94 -9.62 14.89
N GLN A 158 2.52 -10.70 14.17
CA GLN A 158 3.03 -12.04 14.38
C GLN A 158 4.35 -12.25 13.61
N THR A 159 5.29 -12.90 14.27
CA THR A 159 6.52 -13.41 13.66
C THR A 159 6.49 -14.91 13.41
N ASP A 160 5.52 -15.59 13.99
CA ASP A 160 5.31 -17.03 13.92
C ASP A 160 4.18 -17.33 12.93
N SER A 161 4.51 -18.03 11.83
CA SER A 161 3.54 -18.37 10.79
C SER A 161 2.35 -19.19 11.31
N ASP A 162 2.55 -19.99 12.36
CA ASP A 162 1.50 -20.83 12.93
C ASP A 162 0.47 -20.02 13.74
N LYS A 163 0.79 -18.77 14.07
CA LYS A 163 -0.09 -17.84 14.78
C LYS A 163 -0.80 -16.84 13.85
N ILE A 164 -0.51 -16.91 12.56
CA ILE A 164 -1.13 -16.06 11.55
C ILE A 164 -2.47 -16.65 11.14
N HIS A 165 -3.52 -15.84 11.23
CA HIS A 165 -4.89 -16.24 10.91
C HIS A 165 -5.11 -16.46 9.41
N TYR A 166 -4.66 -15.52 8.58
CA TYR A 166 -4.86 -15.59 7.14
C TYR A 166 -3.83 -16.50 6.47
N ALA A 167 -4.31 -17.60 5.86
CA ALA A 167 -3.45 -18.63 5.27
C ALA A 167 -2.48 -18.09 4.20
N ALA A 168 -2.93 -17.12 3.39
CA ALA A 168 -2.09 -16.51 2.35
C ALA A 168 -0.89 -15.76 2.95
N LEU A 169 -1.09 -15.05 4.08
CA LEU A 169 -0.01 -14.39 4.81
C LEU A 169 0.90 -15.40 5.51
N ALA A 170 0.32 -16.43 6.13
CA ALA A 170 1.09 -17.49 6.80
C ALA A 170 2.03 -18.20 5.82
N LYS A 171 1.57 -18.52 4.61
CA LYS A 171 2.39 -19.10 3.54
C LYS A 171 3.55 -18.17 3.15
N GLY A 172 3.30 -16.87 3.00
CA GLY A 172 4.32 -15.88 2.66
C GLY A 172 5.40 -15.77 3.73
N VAL A 173 5.03 -15.72 5.01
CA VAL A 173 5.97 -15.69 6.14
C VAL A 173 6.79 -16.97 6.21
N LYS A 174 6.18 -18.13 6.00
CA LYS A 174 6.87 -19.42 6.00
C LYS A 174 7.87 -19.52 4.87
N HIS A 175 7.46 -19.18 3.65
CA HIS A 175 8.34 -19.16 2.48
C HIS A 175 9.57 -18.27 2.68
N PHE A 176 9.38 -17.08 3.23
CA PHE A 176 10.47 -16.14 3.53
C PHE A 176 11.46 -16.73 4.52
N LYS A 177 10.98 -17.34 5.63
CA LYS A 177 11.85 -17.97 6.64
C LYS A 177 12.65 -19.16 6.10
N ASP A 178 12.04 -19.96 5.21
CA ASP A 178 12.71 -21.12 4.62
C ASP A 178 13.81 -20.66 3.64
N THR A 179 13.59 -19.56 2.92
CA THR A 179 14.58 -18.95 2.02
C THR A 179 15.79 -18.37 2.79
N GLU A 180 15.55 -17.72 3.95
CA GLU A 180 16.64 -17.20 4.79
C GLU A 180 17.47 -18.30 5.46
N LYS A 181 16.88 -19.47 5.73
CA LYS A 181 17.61 -20.61 6.34
C LYS A 181 18.44 -21.38 5.31
N GLY A 182 18.12 -21.27 4.02
CA GLY A 182 18.82 -21.94 2.92
C GLY A 182 19.94 -21.11 2.28
N ALA A 183 20.12 -19.87 2.71
CA ALA A 183 21.19 -18.96 2.29
C ALA A 183 22.27 -18.86 3.37
#